data_9ec5c7ee0047f4ca2ae4b96075aae224
#
_entry.id   9ec5c7ee0047f4ca2ae4b96075aae224
#
_cell.length_a   1.000
_cell.length_b   1.000
_cell.length_c   1.000
_cell.angle_alpha   90.00
_cell.angle_beta   90.00
_cell.angle_gamma   90.00
#
_symmetry.space_group_name_H-M   'P 1'
#
loop_
_entity.id
_entity.type
_entity.pdbx_description
1 polymer ?
#
loop_
_entity_poly.entity_id
_entity_poly.type
_entity_poly.pdbx_seq_one_letter_code
_entity_poly.pdbx_strand_id
1 'polypeptide(L)'
;MQRRDFLRYLGAGLALGTSLPLLESFAASKPTMPGNTGINGRVVVIGGGMAGTTVAKYLRFWGGTGVQVTLIEPNPQYYSNIFSNMVLTGERTLAQLTYNYNALKTNYGVKVEPYSVTAIDPQLNKVTLNSGKTISYDRLVIAPGIDFYALPITGTPTARAKVVHAWKAGAQTLTLQKQIAAMTNKDSFILTIPAKPYRCPPGPYERACVVADYLKRVKKGGKVIVLDANPGIQAEVENFTKAFNSIHKDTITYVPGAMLNSINADTGTVVTSAVTFKGKVINAIPPHKAGAIITNSNIGLANVDNRWAGVDVLTYASTIYPNIHIIGDAASTSQPKAGHIANAEAKVCADAILKRLSGKPVNQNPITNSACFTPITKTTASWLSVVYRYDPATRSMLPTGSGVTESSSINKDNYEEMLKWFSNLMSDTFA
;
A
#
# COMPACT_ATOMS: atom_id res chain seq x y z
N MET A 1 23.78 -9.48 19.10
CA MET A 1 24.47 -8.92 17.93
C MET A 1 23.93 -7.51 17.72
N GLN A 2 24.73 -6.50 17.97
CA GLN A 2 24.30 -5.10 17.91
C GLN A 2 24.30 -4.62 16.46
N ARG A 3 23.33 -3.77 16.08
CA ARG A 3 23.13 -3.17 14.74
C ARG A 3 24.39 -2.55 14.11
N ARG A 4 25.41 -2.22 14.92
CA ARG A 4 26.69 -1.65 14.48
C ARG A 4 27.59 -2.64 13.74
N ASP A 5 27.45 -3.93 13.97
CA ASP A 5 28.39 -4.93 13.41
C ASP A 5 27.99 -5.33 11.98
N PHE A 6 26.71 -5.23 11.64
CA PHE A 6 26.24 -5.52 10.28
C PHE A 6 26.69 -4.46 9.23
N LEU A 7 26.88 -3.21 9.66
CA LEU A 7 27.32 -2.13 8.76
C LEU A 7 28.85 -2.06 8.59
N ARG A 8 29.64 -2.72 9.44
CA ARG A 8 31.11 -2.72 9.35
C ARG A 8 31.70 -3.66 8.30
N TYR A 9 30.93 -4.64 7.83
CA TYR A 9 31.39 -5.56 6.78
C TYR A 9 31.22 -5.05 5.34
N LEU A 10 30.64 -3.87 5.14
CA LEU A 10 30.50 -3.24 3.82
C LEU A 10 31.53 -2.13 3.52
N GLY A 11 32.46 -1.88 4.42
CA GLY A 11 33.36 -0.72 4.37
C GLY A 11 34.85 -0.98 4.28
N ALA A 12 35.33 -2.15 3.87
CA ALA A 12 36.77 -2.40 3.72
C ALA A 12 37.13 -2.77 2.27
N GLY A 13 37.44 -1.78 1.47
CA GLY A 13 38.00 -2.01 0.13
C GLY A 13 37.90 -0.83 -0.82
N LEU A 14 38.55 0.29 -0.50
CA LEU A 14 38.84 1.32 -1.51
C LEU A 14 40.08 2.14 -1.12
N ALA A 15 41.23 1.71 -1.59
CA ALA A 15 42.36 2.59 -1.93
C ALA A 15 43.16 1.90 -3.02
N LEU A 16 43.18 2.49 -4.20
CA LEU A 16 44.24 2.68 -5.17
C LEU A 16 43.73 2.62 -6.62
N GLY A 17 43.74 3.77 -7.21
CA GLY A 17 44.16 4.15 -8.54
C GLY A 17 43.61 3.44 -9.79
N THR A 18 43.04 4.26 -10.67
CA THR A 18 42.95 4.15 -12.14
C THR A 18 42.05 3.10 -12.77
N SER A 19 41.26 3.60 -13.73
CA SER A 19 40.34 2.92 -14.64
C SER A 19 38.95 2.64 -14.07
N LEU A 20 37.95 3.34 -14.62
CA LEU A 20 36.55 3.01 -14.52
C LEU A 20 36.34 1.54 -14.90
N PRO A 21 35.91 0.67 -13.99
CA PRO A 21 35.32 -0.58 -14.40
C PRO A 21 33.88 -0.27 -14.83
N LEU A 22 33.54 -0.70 -16.03
CA LEU A 22 32.19 -0.95 -16.48
C LEU A 22 31.35 -1.38 -15.28
N LEU A 23 30.23 -0.68 -15.05
CA LEU A 23 29.11 -1.18 -14.26
C LEU A 23 28.70 -2.53 -14.89
N GLU A 24 29.35 -3.61 -14.46
CA GLU A 24 28.76 -4.93 -14.60
C GLU A 24 27.43 -4.87 -13.87
N SER A 25 26.35 -4.83 -14.64
CA SER A 25 25.03 -5.11 -14.12
C SER A 25 25.13 -6.49 -13.48
N PHE A 26 25.18 -6.54 -12.15
CA PHE A 26 24.90 -7.77 -11.43
C PHE A 26 23.46 -8.13 -11.82
N ALA A 27 23.31 -8.89 -12.90
CA ALA A 27 22.08 -9.58 -13.19
C ALA A 27 21.81 -10.44 -11.97
N ALA A 28 20.86 -10.03 -11.14
CA ALA A 28 20.47 -10.82 -9.98
C ALA A 28 20.19 -12.23 -10.49
N SER A 29 20.96 -13.20 -10.02
CA SER A 29 20.80 -14.59 -10.41
C SER A 29 19.34 -14.98 -10.14
N LYS A 30 18.69 -15.64 -11.10
CA LYS A 30 17.32 -16.13 -10.89
C LYS A 30 17.30 -16.95 -9.59
N PRO A 31 16.32 -16.69 -8.70
CA PRO A 31 16.22 -17.48 -7.48
C PRO A 31 16.04 -18.95 -7.86
N THR A 32 16.86 -19.80 -7.27
CA THR A 32 16.73 -21.25 -7.47
C THR A 32 15.46 -21.70 -6.77
N MET A 33 14.46 -22.11 -7.56
CA MET A 33 13.23 -22.68 -7.03
C MET A 33 13.54 -24.04 -6.38
N PRO A 34 13.00 -24.33 -5.18
CA PRO A 34 13.08 -25.67 -4.65
C PRO A 34 12.34 -26.64 -5.56
N GLY A 35 12.85 -27.85 -5.68
CA GLY A 35 12.17 -28.94 -6.38
C GLY A 35 10.87 -29.35 -5.68
N ASN A 36 10.58 -30.65 -5.69
CA ASN A 36 9.46 -31.19 -4.92
C ASN A 36 9.83 -31.22 -3.41
N THR A 37 9.08 -30.45 -2.61
CA THR A 37 9.24 -30.41 -1.14
C THR A 37 8.39 -31.44 -0.40
N GLY A 38 7.61 -32.24 -1.12
CA GLY A 38 6.60 -33.14 -0.58
C GLY A 38 5.27 -32.44 -0.22
N ILE A 39 5.21 -31.10 -0.30
CA ILE A 39 3.98 -30.34 -0.07
C ILE A 39 3.18 -30.29 -1.38
N ASN A 40 1.92 -30.69 -1.33
CA ASN A 40 1.04 -30.68 -2.49
C ASN A 40 -0.24 -29.90 -2.18
N GLY A 41 -0.75 -29.18 -3.19
CA GLY A 41 -2.03 -28.49 -3.09
C GLY A 41 -2.21 -27.41 -4.13
N ARG A 42 -3.47 -27.01 -4.33
CA ARG A 42 -3.90 -25.98 -5.28
C ARG A 42 -4.26 -24.73 -4.49
N VAL A 43 -3.54 -23.65 -4.71
CA VAL A 43 -3.84 -22.36 -4.08
C VAL A 43 -4.25 -21.36 -5.15
N VAL A 44 -5.45 -20.80 -5.00
CA VAL A 44 -5.93 -19.70 -5.83
C VAL A 44 -5.73 -18.39 -5.07
N VAL A 45 -5.16 -17.39 -5.74
CA VAL A 45 -4.93 -16.04 -5.20
C VAL A 45 -5.72 -15.05 -6.05
N ILE A 46 -6.56 -14.22 -5.41
CA ILE A 46 -7.35 -13.17 -6.07
C ILE A 46 -6.72 -11.82 -5.75
N GLY A 47 -6.30 -11.09 -6.79
CA GLY A 47 -5.70 -9.76 -6.70
C GLY A 47 -4.18 -9.78 -6.79
N GLY A 48 -3.62 -9.03 -7.74
CA GLY A 48 -2.19 -8.94 -8.07
C GLY A 48 -1.49 -7.72 -7.46
N GLY A 49 -1.98 -7.20 -6.33
CA GLY A 49 -1.32 -6.13 -5.57
C GLY A 49 -0.17 -6.63 -4.69
N MET A 50 0.31 -5.78 -3.78
CA MET A 50 1.43 -6.08 -2.88
C MET A 50 1.26 -7.42 -2.14
N ALA A 51 0.10 -7.65 -1.52
CA ALA A 51 -0.16 -8.88 -0.77
C ALA A 51 -0.28 -10.11 -1.67
N GLY A 52 -1.11 -10.02 -2.73
CA GLY A 52 -1.40 -11.20 -3.57
C GLY A 52 -0.20 -11.66 -4.40
N THR A 53 0.58 -10.73 -4.93
CA THR A 53 1.83 -11.06 -5.65
C THR A 53 2.85 -11.69 -4.71
N THR A 54 3.02 -11.12 -3.50
CA THR A 54 3.93 -11.67 -2.49
C THR A 54 3.52 -13.07 -2.07
N VAL A 55 2.25 -13.29 -1.71
CA VAL A 55 1.79 -14.62 -1.27
C VAL A 55 1.94 -15.65 -2.38
N ALA A 56 1.62 -15.31 -3.63
CA ALA A 56 1.76 -16.22 -4.78
C ALA A 56 3.23 -16.62 -5.00
N LYS A 57 4.16 -15.65 -4.90
CA LYS A 57 5.60 -15.88 -4.96
C LYS A 57 6.06 -16.83 -3.86
N TYR A 58 5.75 -16.51 -2.61
CA TYR A 58 6.28 -17.25 -1.45
C TYR A 58 5.67 -18.63 -1.28
N LEU A 59 4.42 -18.84 -1.68
CA LEU A 59 3.82 -20.19 -1.79
C LEU A 59 4.62 -21.10 -2.71
N ARG A 60 5.07 -20.58 -3.85
CA ARG A 60 5.91 -21.32 -4.80
C ARG A 60 7.35 -21.45 -4.30
N PHE A 61 7.92 -20.33 -3.81
CA PHE A 61 9.32 -20.27 -3.40
C PHE A 61 9.60 -21.17 -2.19
N TRP A 62 8.67 -21.29 -1.24
CA TRP A 62 8.83 -22.16 -0.07
C TRP A 62 8.21 -23.54 -0.25
N GLY A 63 7.12 -23.61 -1.01
CA GLY A 63 6.34 -24.84 -1.20
C GLY A 63 6.84 -25.75 -2.33
N GLY A 64 7.65 -25.23 -3.23
CA GLY A 64 8.21 -26.00 -4.36
C GLY A 64 7.18 -26.36 -5.44
N THR A 65 7.55 -27.35 -6.27
CA THR A 65 6.78 -27.70 -7.48
C THR A 65 5.43 -28.36 -7.22
N GLY A 66 5.24 -29.00 -6.06
CA GLY A 66 3.98 -29.64 -5.68
C GLY A 66 2.85 -28.65 -5.35
N VAL A 67 3.17 -27.40 -4.99
CA VAL A 67 2.18 -26.38 -4.70
C VAL A 67 1.82 -25.63 -5.99
N GLN A 68 0.64 -25.88 -6.52
CA GLN A 68 0.13 -25.21 -7.73
C GLN A 68 -0.53 -23.89 -7.34
N VAL A 69 0.00 -22.77 -7.85
CA VAL A 69 -0.53 -21.43 -7.54
C VAL A 69 -1.11 -20.78 -8.79
N THR A 70 -2.37 -20.35 -8.71
CA THR A 70 -3.04 -19.55 -9.73
C THR A 70 -3.36 -18.17 -9.19
N LEU A 71 -2.76 -17.13 -9.77
CA LEU A 71 -3.09 -15.73 -9.51
C LEU A 71 -4.16 -15.25 -10.50
N ILE A 72 -5.27 -14.73 -9.99
CA ILE A 72 -6.34 -14.13 -10.80
C ILE A 72 -6.26 -12.62 -10.64
N GLU A 73 -5.93 -11.93 -11.74
CA GLU A 73 -5.79 -10.47 -11.77
C GLU A 73 -6.16 -9.95 -13.17
N PRO A 74 -7.22 -9.15 -13.29
CA PRO A 74 -7.68 -8.66 -14.60
C PRO A 74 -6.73 -7.66 -15.26
N ASN A 75 -5.94 -6.94 -14.46
CA ASN A 75 -5.04 -5.94 -15.00
C ASN A 75 -3.68 -6.57 -15.34
N PRO A 76 -3.11 -6.29 -16.52
CA PRO A 76 -1.81 -6.86 -16.91
C PRO A 76 -0.64 -6.27 -16.11
N GLN A 77 -0.87 -5.19 -15.40
CA GLN A 77 0.14 -4.42 -14.68
C GLN A 77 -0.39 -3.91 -13.34
N TYR A 78 0.49 -3.82 -12.37
CA TYR A 78 0.27 -3.16 -11.09
C TYR A 78 0.95 -1.78 -11.09
N TYR A 79 0.21 -0.75 -10.67
CA TYR A 79 0.76 0.57 -10.41
C TYR A 79 1.00 0.74 -8.91
N SER A 80 2.26 0.97 -8.53
CA SER A 80 2.59 1.15 -7.12
C SER A 80 1.95 2.42 -6.55
N ASN A 81 1.20 2.25 -5.45
CA ASN A 81 0.70 3.39 -4.69
C ASN A 81 1.83 4.05 -3.88
N ILE A 82 2.85 3.27 -3.48
CA ILE A 82 4.07 3.78 -2.86
C ILE A 82 4.79 4.63 -3.90
N PHE A 83 5.22 5.82 -3.52
CA PHE A 83 5.80 6.87 -4.38
C PHE A 83 4.84 7.51 -5.39
N SER A 84 3.54 7.14 -5.42
CA SER A 84 2.60 7.79 -6.34
C SER A 84 2.43 9.29 -6.07
N ASN A 85 2.68 9.75 -4.84
CA ASN A 85 2.70 11.18 -4.52
C ASN A 85 3.84 11.93 -5.24
N MET A 86 4.98 11.27 -5.48
CA MET A 86 6.11 11.85 -6.23
C MET A 86 5.80 12.00 -7.73
N VAL A 87 4.81 11.27 -8.26
CA VAL A 87 4.33 11.48 -9.64
C VAL A 87 3.59 12.80 -9.75
N LEU A 88 2.86 13.22 -8.71
CA LEU A 88 2.08 14.47 -8.72
C LEU A 88 2.95 15.71 -8.92
N THR A 89 4.20 15.63 -8.53
CA THR A 89 5.17 16.73 -8.53
C THR A 89 6.30 16.55 -9.56
N GLY A 90 6.27 15.44 -10.30
CA GLY A 90 7.18 15.16 -11.42
C GLY A 90 8.54 14.56 -11.03
N GLU A 91 8.77 14.22 -9.76
CA GLU A 91 9.99 13.53 -9.32
C GLU A 91 10.01 12.06 -9.77
N ARG A 92 8.86 11.48 -10.08
CA ARG A 92 8.69 10.14 -10.67
C ARG A 92 7.69 10.18 -11.82
N THR A 93 7.79 9.21 -12.71
CA THR A 93 6.75 8.92 -13.71
C THR A 93 5.91 7.71 -13.30
N LEU A 94 4.68 7.63 -13.78
CA LEU A 94 3.84 6.46 -13.52
C LEU A 94 4.47 5.18 -14.11
N ALA A 95 5.18 5.28 -15.24
CA ALA A 95 5.91 4.16 -15.84
C ALA A 95 6.97 3.56 -14.90
N GLN A 96 7.69 4.40 -14.14
CA GLN A 96 8.68 3.95 -13.15
C GLN A 96 8.03 3.23 -11.94
N LEU A 97 6.73 3.36 -11.77
CA LEU A 97 5.95 2.72 -10.71
C LEU A 97 5.10 1.55 -11.24
N THR A 98 5.35 1.11 -12.46
CA THR A 98 4.58 0.05 -13.14
C THR A 98 5.33 -1.27 -13.07
N TYR A 99 4.65 -2.31 -12.60
CA TYR A 99 5.17 -3.67 -12.44
C TYR A 99 4.27 -4.66 -13.16
N ASN A 100 4.83 -5.73 -13.69
CA ASN A 100 4.10 -6.81 -14.34
C ASN A 100 4.32 -8.14 -13.59
N TYR A 101 3.64 -9.19 -14.05
CA TYR A 101 3.67 -10.51 -13.40
C TYR A 101 4.59 -11.51 -14.12
N ASN A 102 5.50 -11.03 -14.98
CA ASN A 102 6.35 -11.95 -15.76
C ASN A 102 7.30 -12.76 -14.88
N ALA A 103 7.94 -12.13 -13.89
CA ALA A 103 8.82 -12.84 -12.96
C ALA A 103 8.07 -13.94 -12.18
N LEU A 104 6.82 -13.68 -11.74
CA LEU A 104 5.99 -14.72 -11.11
C LEU A 104 5.78 -15.93 -12.02
N LYS A 105 5.53 -15.69 -13.31
CA LYS A 105 5.34 -16.77 -14.30
C LYS A 105 6.64 -17.52 -14.57
N THR A 106 7.71 -16.79 -14.88
CA THR A 106 8.97 -17.38 -15.40
C THR A 106 9.87 -17.93 -14.30
N ASN A 107 9.93 -17.27 -13.13
CA ASN A 107 10.84 -17.65 -12.06
C ASN A 107 10.18 -18.57 -11.04
N TYR A 108 8.87 -18.39 -10.80
CA TYR A 108 8.14 -19.13 -9.76
C TYR A 108 7.07 -20.09 -10.30
N GLY A 109 6.82 -20.09 -11.61
CA GLY A 109 5.84 -20.97 -12.23
C GLY A 109 4.39 -20.72 -11.75
N VAL A 110 4.08 -19.47 -11.35
CA VAL A 110 2.71 -19.07 -11.00
C VAL A 110 1.90 -18.93 -12.27
N LYS A 111 0.73 -19.58 -12.32
CA LYS A 111 -0.23 -19.38 -13.39
C LYS A 111 -0.97 -18.05 -13.17
N VAL A 112 -0.98 -17.17 -14.16
CA VAL A 112 -1.71 -15.90 -14.11
C VAL A 112 -2.90 -15.95 -15.04
N GLU A 113 -4.11 -15.76 -14.49
CA GLU A 113 -5.38 -15.71 -15.21
C GLU A 113 -5.85 -14.25 -15.30
N PRO A 114 -5.94 -13.65 -16.51
CA PRO A 114 -6.26 -12.24 -16.72
C PRO A 114 -7.77 -11.99 -16.68
N TYR A 115 -8.42 -12.40 -15.60
CA TYR A 115 -9.86 -12.35 -15.42
C TYR A 115 -10.23 -11.77 -14.06
N SER A 116 -11.49 -11.36 -13.91
CA SER A 116 -12.10 -11.03 -12.61
C SER A 116 -12.85 -12.23 -12.05
N VAL A 117 -12.89 -12.36 -10.73
CA VAL A 117 -13.76 -13.33 -10.05
C VAL A 117 -15.13 -12.72 -9.87
N THR A 118 -16.16 -13.47 -10.28
CA THR A 118 -17.58 -13.06 -10.19
C THR A 118 -18.33 -13.79 -9.08
N ALA A 119 -17.88 -14.99 -8.67
CA ALA A 119 -18.48 -15.74 -7.58
C ALA A 119 -17.44 -16.61 -6.85
N ILE A 120 -17.70 -16.84 -5.57
CA ILE A 120 -16.95 -17.76 -4.71
C ILE A 120 -17.96 -18.75 -4.13
N ASP A 121 -17.70 -20.04 -4.31
CA ASP A 121 -18.43 -21.13 -3.67
C ASP A 121 -17.54 -21.78 -2.62
N PRO A 122 -17.72 -21.45 -1.32
CA PRO A 122 -16.90 -21.99 -0.26
C PRO A 122 -17.24 -23.45 0.10
N GLN A 123 -18.40 -23.96 -0.30
CA GLN A 123 -18.80 -25.35 -0.05
C GLN A 123 -18.13 -26.31 -1.05
N LEU A 124 -18.05 -25.88 -2.30
CA LEU A 124 -17.41 -26.66 -3.37
C LEU A 124 -15.92 -26.30 -3.54
N ASN A 125 -15.40 -25.34 -2.77
CA ASN A 125 -14.05 -24.79 -2.91
C ASN A 125 -13.73 -24.39 -4.36
N LYS A 126 -14.56 -23.53 -4.96
CA LYS A 126 -14.45 -23.07 -6.34
C LYS A 126 -14.63 -21.56 -6.44
N VAL A 127 -13.93 -20.97 -7.40
CA VAL A 127 -14.18 -19.60 -7.87
C VAL A 127 -14.64 -19.61 -9.30
N THR A 128 -15.55 -18.70 -9.66
CA THR A 128 -16.02 -18.50 -11.03
C THR A 128 -15.45 -17.20 -11.57
N LEU A 129 -14.91 -17.24 -12.78
CA LEU A 129 -14.36 -16.09 -13.48
C LEU A 129 -15.44 -15.43 -14.36
N ASN A 130 -15.21 -14.17 -14.74
CA ASN A 130 -16.10 -13.46 -15.67
C ASN A 130 -16.10 -14.05 -17.09
N SER A 131 -15.18 -14.98 -17.41
CA SER A 131 -15.21 -15.81 -18.63
C SER A 131 -16.14 -17.02 -18.55
N GLY A 132 -16.77 -17.26 -17.40
CA GLY A 132 -17.55 -18.47 -17.11
C GLY A 132 -16.72 -19.67 -16.64
N LYS A 133 -15.39 -19.60 -16.74
CA LYS A 133 -14.49 -20.67 -16.26
C LYS A 133 -14.54 -20.77 -14.74
N THR A 134 -14.51 -21.99 -14.21
CA THR A 134 -14.38 -22.27 -12.78
C THR A 134 -13.00 -22.82 -12.45
N ILE A 135 -12.47 -22.46 -11.28
CA ILE A 135 -11.18 -22.94 -10.77
C ILE A 135 -11.41 -23.48 -9.35
N SER A 136 -11.04 -24.74 -9.13
CA SER A 136 -11.10 -25.38 -7.82
C SER A 136 -9.81 -25.07 -7.03
N TYR A 137 -9.93 -25.00 -5.71
CA TYR A 137 -8.81 -24.74 -4.80
C TYR A 137 -8.85 -25.65 -3.56
N ASP A 138 -7.70 -25.88 -2.97
CA ASP A 138 -7.59 -26.43 -1.62
C ASP A 138 -7.47 -25.31 -0.59
N ARG A 139 -6.88 -24.16 -1.01
CA ARG A 139 -6.85 -22.88 -0.26
C ARG A 139 -7.09 -21.72 -1.22
N LEU A 140 -7.88 -20.75 -0.75
CA LEU A 140 -8.14 -19.49 -1.46
C LEU A 140 -7.53 -18.34 -0.67
N VAL A 141 -6.80 -17.46 -1.37
CA VAL A 141 -6.31 -16.20 -0.80
C VAL A 141 -6.97 -15.03 -1.53
N ILE A 142 -7.57 -14.11 -0.79
CA ILE A 142 -8.25 -12.94 -1.33
C ILE A 142 -7.49 -11.68 -0.88
N ALA A 143 -6.88 -10.97 -1.83
CA ALA A 143 -6.04 -9.79 -1.59
C ALA A 143 -6.47 -8.60 -2.47
N PRO A 144 -7.72 -8.12 -2.40
CA PRO A 144 -8.29 -7.15 -3.32
C PRO A 144 -7.91 -5.70 -3.00
N GLY A 145 -7.23 -5.47 -1.87
CA GLY A 145 -6.96 -4.15 -1.36
C GLY A 145 -8.22 -3.42 -0.91
N ILE A 146 -8.22 -2.08 -1.10
CA ILE A 146 -9.34 -1.22 -0.72
C ILE A 146 -10.22 -0.84 -1.91
N ASP A 147 -11.45 -0.44 -1.56
CA ASP A 147 -12.35 0.35 -2.38
C ASP A 147 -12.83 1.58 -1.58
N PHE A 148 -13.70 2.38 -2.16
CA PHE A 148 -14.09 3.67 -1.62
C PHE A 148 -15.61 3.80 -1.47
N TYR A 149 -16.03 4.56 -0.47
CA TYR A 149 -17.39 5.10 -0.44
C TYR A 149 -17.51 6.32 -1.36
N ALA A 150 -18.70 6.59 -1.84
CA ALA A 150 -18.97 7.79 -2.60
C ALA A 150 -18.78 9.06 -1.75
N LEU A 151 -18.28 10.12 -2.38
CA LEU A 151 -18.18 11.44 -1.76
C LEU A 151 -19.43 12.28 -2.05
N PRO A 152 -19.82 13.19 -1.15
CA PRO A 152 -20.93 14.11 -1.34
C PRO A 152 -20.52 15.27 -2.28
N ILE A 153 -20.40 14.97 -3.58
CA ILE A 153 -19.97 15.93 -4.61
C ILE A 153 -21.17 16.34 -5.47
N THR A 154 -21.43 17.63 -5.52
CA THR A 154 -22.43 18.27 -6.38
C THR A 154 -21.78 19.05 -7.52
N GLY A 155 -22.58 19.49 -8.49
CA GLY A 155 -22.13 20.25 -9.65
C GLY A 155 -22.33 19.50 -10.96
N THR A 156 -21.94 20.11 -12.07
CA THR A 156 -22.03 19.54 -13.41
C THR A 156 -21.16 18.26 -13.51
N PRO A 157 -21.50 17.30 -14.39
CA PRO A 157 -20.68 16.09 -14.60
C PRO A 157 -19.22 16.41 -14.91
N THR A 158 -18.98 17.42 -15.74
CA THR A 158 -17.63 17.87 -16.11
C THR A 158 -16.84 18.42 -14.91
N ALA A 159 -17.50 19.17 -14.03
CA ALA A 159 -16.85 19.71 -12.82
C ALA A 159 -16.58 18.57 -11.81
N ARG A 160 -17.55 17.69 -11.57
CA ARG A 160 -17.38 16.53 -10.68
C ARG A 160 -16.25 15.61 -11.10
N ALA A 161 -16.06 15.40 -12.41
CA ALA A 161 -14.97 14.58 -12.94
C ALA A 161 -13.57 15.15 -12.66
N LYS A 162 -13.48 16.43 -12.29
CA LYS A 162 -12.21 17.09 -11.89
C LYS A 162 -11.86 16.85 -10.41
N VAL A 163 -12.81 16.45 -9.58
CA VAL A 163 -12.55 16.13 -8.18
C VAL A 163 -12.06 14.68 -8.10
N VAL A 164 -10.75 14.51 -8.10
CA VAL A 164 -10.10 13.20 -8.11
C VAL A 164 -9.42 12.91 -6.78
N HIS A 165 -9.49 11.67 -6.31
CA HIS A 165 -8.77 11.27 -5.10
C HIS A 165 -7.32 10.85 -5.40
N ALA A 166 -7.04 10.25 -6.55
CA ALA A 166 -5.72 9.71 -6.91
C ALA A 166 -5.09 8.84 -5.79
N TRP A 167 -5.95 8.09 -5.06
CA TRP A 167 -5.52 7.23 -3.95
C TRP A 167 -5.32 5.76 -4.37
N LYS A 168 -5.69 5.44 -5.60
CA LYS A 168 -5.18 4.31 -6.40
C LYS A 168 -4.34 4.92 -7.52
N ALA A 169 -3.07 4.52 -7.62
CA ALA A 169 -2.18 5.00 -8.68
C ALA A 169 -2.71 4.61 -10.07
N GLY A 170 -2.56 5.49 -11.04
CA GLY A 170 -3.08 5.30 -12.39
C GLY A 170 -3.55 6.59 -13.04
N ALA A 171 -4.64 6.53 -13.82
CA ALA A 171 -5.14 7.66 -14.59
C ALA A 171 -5.46 8.89 -13.75
N GLN A 172 -6.07 8.71 -12.56
CA GLN A 172 -6.34 9.83 -11.66
C GLN A 172 -5.07 10.52 -11.14
N THR A 173 -3.96 9.78 -10.97
CA THR A 173 -2.68 10.36 -10.57
C THR A 173 -2.17 11.33 -11.64
N LEU A 174 -2.26 10.94 -12.92
CA LEU A 174 -1.88 11.81 -14.05
C LEU A 174 -2.83 13.00 -14.20
N THR A 175 -4.11 12.80 -13.94
CA THR A 175 -5.09 13.91 -13.94
C THR A 175 -4.74 14.93 -12.86
N LEU A 176 -4.50 14.48 -11.63
CA LEU A 176 -4.14 15.33 -10.51
C LEU A 176 -2.81 16.04 -10.72
N GLN A 177 -1.80 15.34 -11.28
CA GLN A 177 -0.52 15.95 -11.71
C GLN A 177 -0.74 17.12 -12.65
N LYS A 178 -1.55 16.95 -13.71
CA LYS A 178 -1.87 18.01 -14.67
C LYS A 178 -2.58 19.18 -14.00
N GLN A 179 -3.50 18.92 -13.09
CA GLN A 179 -4.22 19.96 -12.35
C GLN A 179 -3.26 20.78 -11.46
N ILE A 180 -2.35 20.13 -10.73
CA ILE A 180 -1.34 20.79 -9.91
C ILE A 180 -0.38 21.62 -10.78
N ALA A 181 0.05 21.08 -11.92
CA ALA A 181 0.92 21.79 -12.86
C ALA A 181 0.25 23.03 -13.46
N ALA A 182 -1.07 23.02 -13.63
CA ALA A 182 -1.87 24.14 -14.14
C ALA A 182 -2.20 25.22 -13.09
N MET A 183 -1.86 25.01 -11.80
CA MET A 183 -2.06 26.01 -10.75
C MET A 183 -1.19 27.26 -10.97
N THR A 184 -1.70 28.40 -10.53
CA THR A 184 -0.96 29.66 -10.46
C THR A 184 -0.51 29.95 -9.02
N ASN A 185 0.23 31.03 -8.82
CA ASN A 185 0.64 31.47 -7.49
C ASN A 185 -0.49 32.05 -6.61
N LYS A 186 -1.71 32.15 -7.14
CA LYS A 186 -2.92 32.63 -6.43
C LYS A 186 -3.87 31.49 -6.09
N ASP A 187 -3.59 30.27 -6.58
CA ASP A 187 -4.48 29.12 -6.43
C ASP A 187 -4.21 28.33 -5.15
N SER A 188 -5.27 27.66 -4.67
CA SER A 188 -5.18 26.74 -3.54
C SER A 188 -5.47 25.31 -3.99
N PHE A 189 -4.65 24.38 -3.48
CA PHE A 189 -4.86 22.94 -3.50
C PHE A 189 -5.54 22.52 -2.20
N ILE A 190 -6.73 21.96 -2.26
CA ILE A 190 -7.45 21.44 -1.09
C ILE A 190 -7.31 19.93 -1.05
N LEU A 191 -6.80 19.41 0.06
CA LEU A 191 -6.73 17.98 0.37
C LEU A 191 -7.69 17.66 1.50
N THR A 192 -8.64 16.74 1.29
CA THR A 192 -9.44 16.21 2.40
C THR A 192 -8.96 14.82 2.80
N ILE A 193 -8.83 14.60 4.12
CA ILE A 193 -8.39 13.32 4.72
C ILE A 193 -9.59 12.70 5.42
N PRO A 194 -9.96 11.44 5.11
CA PRO A 194 -11.10 10.78 5.75
C PRO A 194 -10.76 10.36 7.18
N ALA A 195 -11.78 10.12 8.00
CA ALA A 195 -11.61 9.48 9.30
C ALA A 195 -10.99 8.08 9.14
N LYS A 196 -10.10 7.70 10.07
CA LYS A 196 -9.51 6.36 10.11
C LYS A 196 -10.56 5.26 10.35
N PRO A 197 -10.32 4.00 9.93
CA PRO A 197 -9.12 3.51 9.27
C PRO A 197 -9.12 3.81 7.76
N TYR A 198 -7.98 4.25 7.25
CA TYR A 198 -7.71 4.42 5.82
C TYR A 198 -6.32 3.87 5.47
N ARG A 199 -6.08 3.58 4.20
CA ARG A 199 -4.79 3.07 3.74
C ARG A 199 -3.72 4.14 3.79
N CYS A 200 -2.48 3.76 4.21
CA CYS A 200 -1.31 4.60 4.27
C CYS A 200 -1.49 5.81 5.20
N PRO A 201 -1.50 5.60 6.54
CA PRO A 201 -1.74 6.69 7.49
C PRO A 201 -0.86 7.93 7.29
N PRO A 202 0.46 7.86 6.96
CA PRO A 202 1.26 9.05 6.67
C PRO A 202 1.00 9.65 5.28
N GLY A 203 0.44 8.90 4.33
CA GLY A 203 0.36 9.28 2.93
C GLY A 203 -0.35 10.60 2.60
N PRO A 204 -1.45 10.99 3.27
CA PRO A 204 -2.07 12.29 3.01
C PRO A 204 -1.18 13.46 3.43
N TYR A 205 -0.51 13.35 4.58
CA TYR A 205 0.42 14.37 5.08
C TYR A 205 1.66 14.48 4.20
N GLU A 206 2.20 13.34 3.73
CA GLU A 206 3.23 13.26 2.70
C GLU A 206 2.80 14.02 1.43
N ARG A 207 1.57 13.76 0.94
CA ARG A 207 1.02 14.44 -0.25
C ARG A 207 0.99 15.95 -0.06
N ALA A 208 0.55 16.41 1.11
CA ALA A 208 0.55 17.82 1.43
C ALA A 208 1.98 18.43 1.37
N CYS A 209 2.97 17.74 1.94
CA CYS A 209 4.36 18.16 1.93
C CYS A 209 4.95 18.25 0.51
N VAL A 210 4.83 17.18 -0.30
CA VAL A 210 5.42 17.19 -1.65
C VAL A 210 4.74 18.21 -2.57
N VAL A 211 3.42 18.41 -2.45
CA VAL A 211 2.71 19.46 -3.20
C VAL A 211 3.14 20.84 -2.71
N ALA A 212 3.27 21.07 -1.41
CA ALA A 212 3.73 22.34 -0.85
C ALA A 212 5.16 22.68 -1.31
N ASP A 213 6.06 21.69 -1.28
CA ASP A 213 7.43 21.86 -1.79
C ASP A 213 7.44 22.22 -3.28
N TYR A 214 6.63 21.53 -4.09
CA TYR A 214 6.48 21.84 -5.52
C TYR A 214 5.97 23.28 -5.73
N LEU A 215 4.92 23.69 -5.02
CA LEU A 215 4.36 25.03 -5.14
C LEU A 215 5.37 26.12 -4.74
N LYS A 216 6.15 25.91 -3.69
CA LYS A 216 7.23 26.83 -3.27
C LYS A 216 8.29 26.99 -4.36
N ARG A 217 8.73 25.87 -4.95
CA ARG A 217 9.78 25.87 -5.97
C ARG A 217 9.33 26.43 -7.32
N VAL A 218 8.08 26.11 -7.73
CA VAL A 218 7.62 26.33 -9.12
C VAL A 218 6.53 27.39 -9.21
N LYS A 219 5.66 27.51 -8.21
CA LYS A 219 4.46 28.37 -8.26
C LYS A 219 4.41 29.46 -7.20
N LYS A 220 5.52 29.87 -6.66
CA LYS A 220 5.77 30.91 -5.63
C LYS A 220 4.51 31.64 -5.11
N GLY A 221 3.83 31.09 -4.08
CA GLY A 221 2.64 31.69 -3.47
C GLY A 221 1.38 30.82 -3.47
N GLY A 222 1.34 29.75 -4.24
CA GLY A 222 0.25 28.76 -4.14
C GLY A 222 0.14 28.14 -2.75
N LYS A 223 -1.06 27.77 -2.33
CA LYS A 223 -1.36 27.25 -0.97
C LYS A 223 -1.84 25.81 -1.01
N VAL A 224 -1.55 25.08 0.06
CA VAL A 224 -2.09 23.75 0.35
C VAL A 224 -2.96 23.85 1.60
N ILE A 225 -4.23 23.48 1.48
CA ILE A 225 -5.19 23.45 2.58
C ILE A 225 -5.49 21.99 2.87
N VAL A 226 -5.17 21.52 4.07
CA VAL A 226 -5.38 20.15 4.53
C VAL A 226 -6.54 20.14 5.50
N LEU A 227 -7.64 19.51 5.11
CA LEU A 227 -8.86 19.35 5.90
C LEU A 227 -8.93 17.91 6.39
N ASP A 228 -8.57 17.67 7.64
CA ASP A 228 -8.42 16.35 8.22
C ASP A 228 -9.63 16.02 9.11
N ALA A 229 -10.35 14.96 8.80
CA ALA A 229 -11.47 14.50 9.63
C ALA A 229 -11.03 13.95 11.01
N ASN A 230 -9.74 13.67 11.18
CA ASN A 230 -9.18 13.18 12.43
C ASN A 230 -8.81 14.33 13.38
N PRO A 231 -8.72 14.08 14.70
CA PRO A 231 -8.42 15.14 15.69
C PRO A 231 -6.97 15.65 15.62
N GLY A 232 -6.12 15.01 14.82
CA GLY A 232 -4.72 15.37 14.61
C GLY A 232 -4.04 14.43 13.63
N ILE A 233 -2.75 14.67 13.40
CA ILE A 233 -1.90 13.84 12.52
C ILE A 233 -1.85 12.40 13.03
N GLN A 234 -2.06 11.43 12.15
CA GLN A 234 -2.27 10.01 12.52
C GLN A 234 -1.01 9.14 12.45
N ALA A 235 0.09 9.64 11.90
CA ALA A 235 1.36 8.94 11.79
C ALA A 235 2.51 9.93 11.60
N GLU A 236 3.70 9.63 12.09
CA GLU A 236 4.88 10.53 12.06
C GLU A 236 4.53 11.92 12.62
N VAL A 237 3.91 11.94 13.81
CA VAL A 237 3.30 13.13 14.38
C VAL A 237 4.32 14.26 14.57
N GLU A 238 5.50 13.93 15.08
CA GLU A 238 6.56 14.93 15.33
C GLU A 238 7.11 15.47 13.99
N ASN A 239 7.41 14.60 13.06
CA ASN A 239 7.97 14.98 11.76
C ASN A 239 6.99 15.80 10.91
N PHE A 240 5.71 15.38 10.80
CA PHE A 240 4.74 16.19 10.06
C PHE A 240 4.36 17.48 10.76
N THR A 241 4.31 17.51 12.08
CA THR A 241 4.14 18.76 12.84
C THR A 241 5.28 19.75 12.54
N LYS A 242 6.53 19.26 12.55
CA LYS A 242 7.69 20.07 12.17
C LYS A 242 7.63 20.49 10.69
N ALA A 243 7.24 19.57 9.80
CA ALA A 243 7.09 19.89 8.37
C ALA A 243 6.06 21.00 8.12
N PHE A 244 4.90 20.93 8.76
CA PHE A 244 3.81 21.89 8.57
C PHE A 244 4.11 23.24 9.21
N ASN A 245 4.61 23.24 10.46
CA ASN A 245 4.78 24.45 11.26
C ASN A 245 6.13 25.16 11.03
N SER A 246 7.09 24.51 10.35
CA SER A 246 8.41 25.07 10.07
C SER A 246 8.74 25.05 8.58
N ILE A 247 8.90 23.86 7.99
CA ILE A 247 9.39 23.72 6.61
C ILE A 247 8.41 24.33 5.60
N HIS A 248 7.10 24.10 5.80
CA HIS A 248 6.02 24.52 4.90
C HIS A 248 5.03 25.51 5.53
N LYS A 249 5.38 26.18 6.66
CA LYS A 249 4.49 27.01 7.46
C LYS A 249 3.72 28.07 6.67
N ASP A 250 4.35 28.65 5.64
CA ASP A 250 3.74 29.71 4.83
C ASP A 250 2.95 29.15 3.63
N THR A 251 2.97 27.83 3.43
CA THR A 251 2.34 27.17 2.28
C THR A 251 1.21 26.23 2.72
N ILE A 252 1.37 25.51 3.83
CA ILE A 252 0.35 24.57 4.34
C ILE A 252 -0.50 25.26 5.41
N THR A 253 -1.84 25.13 5.26
CA THR A 253 -2.82 25.37 6.32
C THR A 253 -3.42 24.02 6.70
N TYR A 254 -3.23 23.58 7.95
CA TYR A 254 -3.74 22.31 8.46
C TYR A 254 -4.91 22.56 9.42
N VAL A 255 -6.04 21.92 9.16
CA VAL A 255 -7.27 22.01 9.95
C VAL A 255 -7.68 20.62 10.41
N PRO A 256 -7.38 20.22 11.66
CA PRO A 256 -7.85 18.96 12.23
C PRO A 256 -9.34 19.03 12.60
N GLY A 257 -10.00 17.87 12.74
CA GLY A 257 -11.42 17.77 13.09
C GLY A 257 -12.37 18.23 11.98
N ALA A 258 -11.86 18.43 10.76
CA ALA A 258 -12.60 18.95 9.61
C ALA A 258 -13.24 17.82 8.78
N MET A 259 -14.31 17.21 9.30
CA MET A 259 -15.05 16.17 8.58
C MET A 259 -15.74 16.76 7.33
N LEU A 260 -15.54 16.12 6.18
CA LEU A 260 -16.12 16.55 4.92
C LEU A 260 -17.65 16.41 4.93
N ASN A 261 -18.37 17.52 4.70
CA ASN A 261 -19.81 17.55 4.57
C ASN A 261 -20.26 17.57 3.10
N SER A 262 -19.65 18.41 2.27
CA SER A 262 -19.98 18.50 0.83
C SER A 262 -18.88 19.15 0.01
N ILE A 263 -18.89 18.87 -1.29
CA ILE A 263 -18.08 19.55 -2.31
C ILE A 263 -18.99 20.05 -3.40
N ASN A 264 -18.96 21.35 -3.68
CA ASN A 264 -19.53 21.93 -4.89
C ASN A 264 -18.41 22.08 -5.93
N ALA A 265 -18.42 21.19 -6.92
CA ALA A 265 -17.36 21.11 -7.92
C ALA A 265 -17.38 22.29 -8.93
N ASP A 266 -18.55 22.90 -9.20
CA ASP A 266 -18.64 24.03 -10.11
C ASP A 266 -18.00 25.30 -9.53
N THR A 267 -18.15 25.51 -8.23
CA THR A 267 -17.61 26.68 -7.52
C THR A 267 -16.25 26.44 -6.89
N GLY A 268 -15.79 25.17 -6.84
CA GLY A 268 -14.59 24.78 -6.14
C GLY A 268 -14.70 24.90 -4.60
N THR A 269 -15.93 24.83 -4.04
CA THR A 269 -16.18 25.01 -2.61
C THR A 269 -16.20 23.67 -1.88
N VAL A 270 -15.43 23.56 -0.80
CA VAL A 270 -15.39 22.41 0.12
C VAL A 270 -15.91 22.85 1.47
N VAL A 271 -16.97 22.20 1.96
CA VAL A 271 -17.61 22.44 3.26
C VAL A 271 -17.29 21.29 4.18
N THR A 272 -16.78 21.59 5.36
CA THR A 272 -16.52 20.61 6.43
C THR A 272 -17.29 20.98 7.69
N SER A 273 -17.20 20.12 8.72
CA SER A 273 -17.77 20.40 10.04
C SER A 273 -17.14 21.62 10.73
N ALA A 274 -15.92 22.00 10.36
CA ALA A 274 -15.17 23.07 11.01
C ALA A 274 -15.12 24.37 10.19
N VAL A 275 -14.91 24.26 8.87
CA VAL A 275 -14.60 25.40 7.99
C VAL A 275 -15.11 25.17 6.56
N THR A 276 -15.17 26.27 5.80
CA THR A 276 -15.45 26.26 4.37
C THR A 276 -14.30 26.92 3.62
N PHE A 277 -13.81 26.25 2.58
CA PHE A 277 -12.75 26.77 1.70
C PHE A 277 -13.14 26.70 0.23
N LYS A 278 -12.53 27.58 -0.57
CA LYS A 278 -12.54 27.48 -2.05
C LYS A 278 -11.14 27.17 -2.54
N GLY A 279 -11.02 26.25 -3.48
CA GLY A 279 -9.76 25.90 -4.12
C GLY A 279 -9.86 25.66 -5.61
N LYS A 280 -8.76 25.81 -6.30
CA LYS A 280 -8.65 25.53 -7.74
C LYS A 280 -8.57 24.03 -8.00
N VAL A 281 -7.84 23.31 -7.17
CA VAL A 281 -7.68 21.85 -7.23
C VAL A 281 -8.22 21.25 -5.96
N ILE A 282 -9.17 20.33 -6.10
CA ILE A 282 -9.74 19.59 -4.97
C ILE A 282 -9.34 18.14 -5.09
N ASN A 283 -8.54 17.68 -4.14
CA ASN A 283 -8.12 16.31 -3.98
C ASN A 283 -8.80 15.70 -2.76
N ALA A 284 -9.95 15.10 -2.96
CA ALA A 284 -10.74 14.55 -1.87
C ALA A 284 -10.52 13.04 -1.75
N ILE A 285 -9.88 12.60 -0.65
CA ILE A 285 -9.68 11.18 -0.37
C ILE A 285 -10.96 10.63 0.27
N PRO A 286 -11.65 9.66 -0.37
CA PRO A 286 -12.89 9.12 0.16
C PRO A 286 -12.65 8.20 1.36
N PRO A 287 -13.66 7.96 2.22
CA PRO A 287 -13.61 6.88 3.19
C PRO A 287 -13.40 5.53 2.52
N HIS A 288 -12.62 4.66 3.15
CA HIS A 288 -12.21 3.38 2.59
C HIS A 288 -13.08 2.23 3.07
N LYS A 289 -13.18 1.18 2.26
CA LYS A 289 -13.73 -0.14 2.58
C LYS A 289 -12.87 -1.21 1.89
N ALA A 290 -13.06 -2.47 2.24
CA ALA A 290 -12.44 -3.58 1.52
C ALA A 290 -12.87 -3.62 0.06
N GLY A 291 -12.04 -4.17 -0.82
CA GLY A 291 -12.36 -4.31 -2.25
C GLY A 291 -13.66 -5.06 -2.50
N ALA A 292 -14.29 -4.79 -3.63
CA ALA A 292 -15.66 -5.22 -3.95
C ALA A 292 -15.91 -6.73 -3.79
N ILE A 293 -14.92 -7.59 -4.05
CA ILE A 293 -15.03 -9.04 -3.85
C ILE A 293 -15.30 -9.43 -2.38
N ILE A 294 -14.95 -8.56 -1.43
CA ILE A 294 -15.27 -8.72 0.00
C ILE A 294 -16.62 -8.10 0.32
N THR A 295 -16.83 -6.82 -0.04
CA THR A 295 -18.02 -6.07 0.38
C THR A 295 -19.30 -6.43 -0.39
N ASN A 296 -19.16 -6.95 -1.61
CA ASN A 296 -20.29 -7.35 -2.44
C ASN A 296 -20.47 -8.88 -2.49
N SER A 297 -19.65 -9.65 -1.75
CA SER A 297 -19.81 -11.10 -1.72
C SER A 297 -21.09 -11.47 -0.96
N ASN A 298 -21.88 -12.35 -1.55
CA ASN A 298 -23.07 -12.93 -0.92
C ASN A 298 -22.76 -14.01 0.12
N ILE A 299 -21.46 -14.26 0.39
CA ILE A 299 -20.98 -15.24 1.38
C ILE A 299 -20.52 -14.57 2.68
N GLY A 300 -20.82 -13.28 2.90
CA GLY A 300 -20.66 -12.59 4.17
C GLY A 300 -19.21 -12.27 4.58
N LEU A 301 -18.28 -12.12 3.63
CA LEU A 301 -16.87 -11.86 3.95
C LEU A 301 -16.64 -10.50 4.63
N ALA A 302 -17.47 -9.50 4.41
CA ALA A 302 -17.39 -8.18 5.06
C ALA A 302 -18.04 -8.21 6.46
N ASN A 303 -17.56 -9.07 7.34
CA ASN A 303 -18.17 -9.39 8.63
C ASN A 303 -17.69 -8.52 9.81
N VAL A 304 -16.84 -7.53 9.54
CA VAL A 304 -16.46 -6.48 10.51
C VAL A 304 -16.95 -5.15 9.98
N ASP A 305 -17.87 -4.52 10.72
CA ASP A 305 -18.54 -3.23 10.40
C ASP A 305 -19.19 -3.18 9.01
N ASN A 306 -19.55 -4.32 8.41
CA ASN A 306 -19.95 -4.45 7.01
C ASN A 306 -18.96 -3.79 6.03
N ARG A 307 -17.71 -3.74 6.40
CA ARG A 307 -16.67 -2.95 5.74
C ARG A 307 -15.39 -3.74 5.49
N TRP A 308 -14.96 -4.58 6.44
CA TRP A 308 -13.70 -5.30 6.42
C TRP A 308 -13.90 -6.79 6.66
N ALA A 309 -12.93 -7.60 6.25
CA ALA A 309 -12.95 -9.04 6.50
C ALA A 309 -12.27 -9.40 7.82
N GLY A 310 -12.96 -10.09 8.72
CA GLY A 310 -12.40 -10.64 9.95
C GLY A 310 -11.50 -11.84 9.64
N VAL A 311 -10.31 -11.86 10.25
CA VAL A 311 -9.30 -12.91 10.05
C VAL A 311 -8.65 -13.32 11.36
N ASP A 312 -8.19 -14.58 11.40
CA ASP A 312 -7.24 -15.06 12.39
C ASP A 312 -5.82 -14.69 11.95
N VAL A 313 -5.16 -13.77 12.65
CA VAL A 313 -3.85 -13.23 12.27
C VAL A 313 -2.69 -14.24 12.31
N LEU A 314 -2.88 -15.42 12.93
CA LEU A 314 -1.88 -16.51 12.84
C LEU A 314 -1.83 -17.15 11.45
N THR A 315 -2.93 -17.10 10.73
CA THR A 315 -3.09 -17.81 9.45
C THR A 315 -3.67 -16.92 8.35
N TYR A 316 -4.21 -15.78 8.73
CA TYR A 316 -5.07 -14.92 7.90
C TYR A 316 -6.30 -15.65 7.32
N ALA A 317 -6.66 -16.81 7.88
CA ALA A 317 -7.92 -17.46 7.54
C ALA A 317 -9.11 -16.59 7.95
N SER A 318 -10.14 -16.57 7.12
CA SER A 318 -11.42 -15.93 7.44
C SER A 318 -11.99 -16.52 8.72
N THR A 319 -12.58 -15.69 9.56
CA THR A 319 -13.30 -16.14 10.77
C THR A 319 -14.55 -16.95 10.45
N ILE A 320 -14.97 -16.99 9.17
CA ILE A 320 -16.16 -17.72 8.70
C ILE A 320 -15.78 -18.99 7.92
N TYR A 321 -14.73 -18.90 7.07
CA TYR A 321 -14.34 -19.99 6.16
C TYR A 321 -12.86 -20.34 6.33
N PRO A 322 -12.53 -21.50 6.93
CA PRO A 322 -11.14 -21.85 7.29
C PRO A 322 -10.23 -22.12 6.09
N ASN A 323 -10.79 -22.34 4.88
CA ASN A 323 -10.04 -22.55 3.65
C ASN A 323 -9.87 -21.27 2.82
N ILE A 324 -10.45 -20.14 3.28
CA ILE A 324 -10.35 -18.83 2.65
C ILE A 324 -9.50 -17.92 3.54
N HIS A 325 -8.45 -17.34 2.99
CA HIS A 325 -7.54 -16.42 3.66
C HIS A 325 -7.73 -15.02 3.07
N ILE A 326 -7.72 -13.97 3.89
CA ILE A 326 -7.81 -12.58 3.44
C ILE A 326 -6.61 -11.81 4.00
N ILE A 327 -5.87 -11.13 3.12
CA ILE A 327 -4.62 -10.43 3.47
C ILE A 327 -4.60 -9.01 2.89
N GLY A 328 -3.71 -8.19 3.44
CA GLY A 328 -3.52 -6.80 3.05
C GLY A 328 -4.67 -5.90 3.49
N ASP A 329 -4.85 -4.80 2.79
CA ASP A 329 -5.75 -3.72 3.22
C ASP A 329 -7.21 -4.14 3.42
N ALA A 330 -7.66 -5.26 2.87
CA ALA A 330 -9.01 -5.78 3.01
C ALA A 330 -9.27 -6.47 4.37
N ALA A 331 -8.21 -6.99 5.01
CA ALA A 331 -8.30 -7.66 6.29
C ALA A 331 -8.52 -6.67 7.45
N SER A 332 -9.34 -7.07 8.42
CA SER A 332 -9.48 -6.36 9.69
C SER A 332 -8.44 -6.87 10.66
N THR A 333 -7.38 -6.10 10.85
CA THR A 333 -6.29 -6.39 11.80
C THR A 333 -5.97 -5.17 12.64
N SER A 334 -5.22 -5.32 13.71
CA SER A 334 -4.67 -4.22 14.52
C SER A 334 -3.57 -3.44 13.81
N GLN A 335 -3.06 -3.96 12.69
CA GLN A 335 -1.98 -3.36 11.92
C GLN A 335 -2.49 -2.30 10.94
N PRO A 336 -1.66 -1.30 10.59
CA PRO A 336 -2.06 -0.28 9.62
C PRO A 336 -2.19 -0.88 8.22
N LYS A 337 -3.13 -0.35 7.44
CA LYS A 337 -3.30 -0.71 6.03
C LYS A 337 -2.19 -0.06 5.21
N ALA A 338 -1.16 -0.84 4.87
CA ALA A 338 0.04 -0.36 4.19
C ALA A 338 0.68 -1.45 3.31
N GLY A 339 1.35 -1.05 2.24
CA GLY A 339 1.95 -1.99 1.29
C GLY A 339 3.03 -2.90 1.92
N HIS A 340 3.83 -2.38 2.85
CA HIS A 340 4.85 -3.19 3.53
C HIS A 340 4.23 -4.19 4.52
N ILE A 341 3.19 -3.78 5.26
CA ILE A 341 2.40 -4.71 6.09
C ILE A 341 1.77 -5.79 5.20
N ALA A 342 1.16 -5.43 4.08
CA ALA A 342 0.56 -6.37 3.15
C ALA A 342 1.57 -7.41 2.63
N ASN A 343 2.83 -7.02 2.39
CA ASN A 343 3.93 -7.93 2.05
C ASN A 343 4.29 -8.84 3.23
N ALA A 344 4.36 -8.32 4.46
CA ALA A 344 4.67 -9.12 5.65
C ALA A 344 3.54 -10.11 6.00
N GLU A 345 2.28 -9.68 5.97
CA GLU A 345 1.09 -10.54 6.15
C GLU A 345 1.06 -11.68 5.13
N ALA A 346 1.41 -11.40 3.86
CA ALA A 346 1.45 -12.39 2.81
C ALA A 346 2.44 -13.52 3.10
N LYS A 347 3.58 -13.24 3.71
CA LYS A 347 4.58 -14.24 4.11
C LYS A 347 4.08 -15.10 5.27
N VAL A 348 3.44 -14.50 6.27
CA VAL A 348 2.80 -15.25 7.37
C VAL A 348 1.70 -16.17 6.82
N CYS A 349 0.85 -15.64 5.93
CA CYS A 349 -0.21 -16.41 5.28
C CYS A 349 0.35 -17.57 4.43
N ALA A 350 1.41 -17.34 3.65
CA ALA A 350 2.06 -18.39 2.84
C ALA A 350 2.62 -19.52 3.72
N ASP A 351 3.35 -19.18 4.80
CA ASP A 351 3.85 -20.17 5.76
C ASP A 351 2.72 -20.99 6.37
N ALA A 352 1.64 -20.33 6.81
CA ALA A 352 0.49 -20.97 7.41
C ALA A 352 -0.22 -21.92 6.44
N ILE A 353 -0.41 -21.51 5.19
CA ILE A 353 -1.00 -22.35 4.13
C ILE A 353 -0.14 -23.59 3.89
N LEU A 354 1.17 -23.42 3.72
CA LEU A 354 2.09 -24.56 3.48
C LEU A 354 2.11 -25.54 4.65
N LYS A 355 2.09 -25.06 5.89
CA LYS A 355 1.97 -25.90 7.09
C LYS A 355 0.65 -26.66 7.11
N ARG A 356 -0.46 -26.00 6.79
CA ARG A 356 -1.78 -26.66 6.69
C ARG A 356 -1.81 -27.73 5.59
N LEU A 357 -1.23 -27.45 4.42
CA LEU A 357 -1.16 -28.42 3.32
C LEU A 357 -0.27 -29.63 3.65
N SER A 358 0.74 -29.45 4.52
CA SER A 358 1.64 -30.53 4.97
C SER A 358 1.24 -31.19 6.29
N GLY A 359 0.09 -30.85 6.87
CA GLY A 359 -0.39 -31.39 8.14
C GLY A 359 0.45 -30.93 9.36
N LYS A 360 1.26 -29.87 9.21
CA LYS A 360 2.11 -29.34 10.29
C LYS A 360 1.40 -28.24 11.09
N PRO A 361 1.76 -28.05 12.37
CA PRO A 361 1.22 -26.95 13.17
C PRO A 361 1.68 -25.60 12.59
N VAL A 362 0.78 -24.60 12.61
CA VAL A 362 1.09 -23.24 12.21
C VAL A 362 1.99 -22.54 13.23
N ASN A 363 2.73 -21.52 12.78
CA ASN A 363 3.56 -20.72 13.67
C ASN A 363 2.68 -19.98 14.70
N GLN A 364 2.93 -20.21 15.99
CA GLN A 364 2.19 -19.60 17.09
C GLN A 364 2.74 -18.23 17.50
N ASN A 365 3.87 -17.83 16.93
CA ASN A 365 4.54 -16.56 17.23
C ASN A 365 4.99 -15.84 15.95
N PRO A 366 4.07 -15.54 15.02
CA PRO A 366 4.44 -14.82 13.81
C PRO A 366 4.90 -13.40 14.15
N ILE A 367 5.82 -12.88 13.34
CA ILE A 367 6.32 -11.52 13.42
C ILE A 367 6.07 -10.87 12.06
N THR A 368 5.56 -9.65 12.09
CA THR A 368 5.46 -8.78 10.92
C THR A 368 6.15 -7.47 11.22
N ASN A 369 6.51 -6.73 10.18
CA ASN A 369 7.10 -5.41 10.33
C ASN A 369 6.54 -4.44 9.30
N SER A 370 6.59 -3.18 9.64
CA SER A 370 6.30 -2.08 8.74
C SER A 370 7.41 -1.05 8.80
N ALA A 371 7.81 -0.56 7.65
CA ALA A 371 8.53 0.70 7.53
C ALA A 371 7.82 1.52 6.45
N CYS A 372 7.61 2.80 6.73
CA CYS A 372 7.17 3.78 5.75
C CYS A 372 8.22 4.87 5.71
N PHE A 373 8.60 5.27 4.50
CA PHE A 373 9.42 6.44 4.26
C PHE A 373 8.58 7.48 3.55
N THR A 374 8.65 8.71 3.98
CA THR A 374 7.79 9.80 3.52
C THR A 374 8.63 10.99 3.08
N PRO A 375 8.63 11.33 1.79
CA PRO A 375 9.29 12.53 1.29
C PRO A 375 8.59 13.78 1.84
N ILE A 376 9.37 14.69 2.40
CA ILE A 376 8.92 15.98 2.92
C ILE A 376 9.22 17.11 1.94
N THR A 377 10.36 17.02 1.26
CA THR A 377 10.76 17.89 0.15
C THR A 377 11.25 17.02 -0.99
N LYS A 378 11.65 17.64 -2.10
CA LYS A 378 12.26 16.95 -3.25
C LYS A 378 13.50 16.13 -2.88
N THR A 379 14.18 16.45 -1.77
CA THR A 379 15.48 15.87 -1.41
C THR A 379 15.58 15.41 0.03
N THR A 380 14.55 15.55 0.83
CA THR A 380 14.55 15.13 2.23
C THR A 380 13.33 14.29 2.56
N ALA A 381 13.51 13.33 3.45
CA ALA A 381 12.45 12.44 3.91
C ALA A 381 12.51 12.23 5.42
N SER A 382 11.41 11.73 5.97
CA SER A 382 11.33 11.08 7.26
C SER A 382 10.96 9.60 7.08
N TRP A 383 10.89 8.85 8.18
CA TRP A 383 10.42 7.48 8.20
C TRP A 383 9.79 7.13 9.54
N LEU A 384 8.90 6.15 9.49
CA LEU A 384 8.47 5.41 10.68
C LEU A 384 8.74 3.93 10.51
N SER A 385 8.97 3.22 11.60
CA SER A 385 9.07 1.77 11.60
C SER A 385 8.46 1.16 12.86
N VAL A 386 7.96 -0.08 12.72
CA VAL A 386 7.36 -0.84 13.79
C VAL A 386 7.51 -2.34 13.53
N VAL A 387 7.75 -3.11 14.58
CA VAL A 387 7.71 -4.57 14.56
C VAL A 387 6.50 -5.02 15.37
N TYR A 388 5.70 -5.91 14.81
CA TYR A 388 4.54 -6.50 15.46
C TYR A 388 4.81 -7.96 15.80
N ARG A 389 4.33 -8.40 16.94
CA ARG A 389 4.32 -9.80 17.38
C ARG A 389 2.91 -10.20 17.76
N TYR A 390 2.58 -11.47 17.53
CA TYR A 390 1.32 -12.02 17.99
C TYR A 390 1.24 -12.02 19.51
N ASP A 391 0.11 -11.53 20.03
CA ASP A 391 -0.26 -11.60 21.42
C ASP A 391 -1.44 -12.59 21.59
N PRO A 392 -1.24 -13.71 22.28
CA PRO A 392 -2.28 -14.72 22.45
C PRO A 392 -3.45 -14.27 23.35
N ALA A 393 -3.23 -13.29 24.24
CA ALA A 393 -4.28 -12.79 25.12
C ALA A 393 -5.33 -11.98 24.35
N THR A 394 -4.90 -11.16 23.40
CA THR A 394 -5.79 -10.35 22.56
C THR A 394 -6.05 -10.96 21.19
N ARG A 395 -5.34 -12.04 20.84
CA ARG A 395 -5.36 -12.69 19.51
C ARG A 395 -5.08 -11.71 18.37
N SER A 396 -4.17 -10.75 18.61
CA SER A 396 -3.86 -9.64 17.73
C SER A 396 -2.35 -9.51 17.52
N MET A 397 -1.97 -8.80 16.46
CA MET A 397 -0.58 -8.40 16.24
C MET A 397 -0.33 -7.06 16.95
N LEU A 398 0.46 -7.06 18.02
CA LEU A 398 0.77 -5.85 18.79
C LEU A 398 2.19 -5.35 18.54
N PRO A 399 2.41 -4.02 18.58
CA PRO A 399 3.75 -3.45 18.51
C PRO A 399 4.65 -3.97 19.62
N THR A 400 5.92 -4.20 19.32
CA THR A 400 6.95 -4.65 20.27
C THR A 400 7.93 -3.54 20.63
N GLY A 401 8.63 -3.68 21.77
CA GLY A 401 9.67 -2.75 22.21
C GLY A 401 9.11 -1.34 22.46
N SER A 402 9.70 -0.34 21.84
CA SER A 402 9.27 1.07 21.97
C SER A 402 8.00 1.41 21.17
N GLY A 403 7.35 0.42 20.58
CA GLY A 403 6.18 0.64 19.72
C GLY A 403 6.55 1.16 18.33
N VAL A 404 5.77 2.13 17.85
CA VAL A 404 6.08 2.85 16.60
C VAL A 404 7.21 3.85 16.86
N THR A 405 8.25 3.79 16.05
CA THR A 405 9.37 4.76 16.09
C THR A 405 9.39 5.55 14.79
N GLU A 406 9.70 6.83 14.90
CA GLU A 406 9.92 7.70 13.74
C GLU A 406 11.36 8.26 13.73
N SER A 407 11.80 8.73 12.58
CA SER A 407 13.14 9.33 12.44
C SER A 407 13.28 10.57 13.32
N SER A 408 14.44 10.74 13.96
CA SER A 408 14.74 11.89 14.79
C SER A 408 14.88 13.20 14.00
N SER A 409 14.99 13.10 12.68
CA SER A 409 15.17 14.26 11.80
C SER A 409 14.69 13.99 10.38
N ILE A 410 14.33 15.08 9.70
CA ILE A 410 14.02 15.12 8.28
C ILE A 410 15.31 15.50 7.54
N ASN A 411 15.88 14.59 6.75
CA ASN A 411 17.18 14.80 6.11
C ASN A 411 17.32 14.09 4.77
N LYS A 412 18.47 14.29 4.12
CA LYS A 412 18.83 13.71 2.83
C LYS A 412 19.14 12.23 2.93
N ASP A 413 19.75 11.77 3.99
CA ASP A 413 20.13 10.36 4.16
C ASP A 413 18.87 9.49 4.24
N ASN A 414 17.84 9.94 4.97
CA ASN A 414 16.54 9.29 4.98
C ASN A 414 15.91 9.22 3.58
N TYR A 415 16.13 10.26 2.74
CA TYR A 415 15.63 10.25 1.36
C TYR A 415 16.36 9.19 0.51
N GLU A 416 17.68 9.06 0.65
CA GLU A 416 18.46 8.04 -0.05
C GLU A 416 18.10 6.61 0.42
N GLU A 417 17.90 6.42 1.73
CA GLU A 417 17.42 5.15 2.29
C GLU A 417 16.02 4.82 1.80
N MET A 418 15.14 5.80 1.69
CA MET A 418 13.80 5.65 1.12
C MET A 418 13.84 5.04 -0.29
N LEU A 419 14.76 5.48 -1.14
CA LEU A 419 14.88 4.96 -2.50
C LEU A 419 15.33 3.49 -2.51
N LYS A 420 16.27 3.13 -1.64
CA LYS A 420 16.75 1.74 -1.48
C LYS A 420 15.67 0.84 -0.90
N TRP A 421 14.97 1.31 0.14
CA TRP A 421 13.85 0.59 0.74
C TRP A 421 12.76 0.27 -0.28
N PHE A 422 12.36 1.26 -1.08
CA PHE A 422 11.36 1.08 -2.13
C PHE A 422 11.80 0.03 -3.15
N SER A 423 13.04 0.14 -3.66
CA SER A 423 13.59 -0.82 -4.62
C SER A 423 13.58 -2.25 -4.07
N ASN A 424 14.02 -2.44 -2.82
CA ASN A 424 14.05 -3.75 -2.17
C ASN A 424 12.64 -4.32 -1.97
N LEU A 425 11.69 -3.52 -1.50
CA LEU A 425 10.30 -3.95 -1.27
C LEU A 425 9.62 -4.35 -2.58
N MET A 426 9.84 -3.58 -3.66
CA MET A 426 9.24 -3.89 -4.96
C MET A 426 9.89 -5.11 -5.61
N SER A 427 11.20 -5.28 -5.46
CA SER A 427 11.91 -6.49 -5.91
C SER A 427 11.45 -7.73 -5.13
N ASP A 428 11.31 -7.63 -3.81
CA ASP A 428 10.79 -8.72 -2.98
C ASP A 428 9.37 -9.12 -3.38
N THR A 429 8.58 -8.18 -3.87
CA THR A 429 7.18 -8.43 -4.27
C THR A 429 7.07 -8.94 -5.72
N PHE A 430 7.76 -8.32 -6.69
CA PHE A 430 7.49 -8.51 -8.13
C PHE A 430 8.64 -9.15 -8.94
N ALA A 431 9.86 -9.30 -8.37
CA ALA A 431 11.01 -9.86 -9.09
C ALA A 431 11.32 -11.33 -8.74
#